data_1477d5758ede9e39c367ca69f6e64ead
#
_entry.id   1477d5758ede9e39c367ca69f6e64ead
#
_cell.length_a   1.000
_cell.length_b   1.000
_cell.length_c   1.000
_cell.angle_alpha   90.00
_cell.angle_beta   90.00
_cell.angle_gamma   90.00
#
_symmetry.space_group_name_H-M   'P 1'
#
loop_
_entity.id
_entity.type
_entity.pdbx_description
1 polymer ?
#
loop_
_entity_poly.entity_id
_entity_poly.type
_entity_poly.pdbx_seq_one_letter_code
_entity_poly.pdbx_strand_id
1 'polypeptide(L)'
;MFEKKTLVGVVLVCLACLAVTGAVLAQVGTFTKAQVGDRIRKVEDGVDEFRKWSENRAEHGKDQAQTAQAAGRTRGRTATESQKTVAKDKKDELEEALGDLNRSTNRLRRKFDPLDKWMETRPQVETVLEDGRKINQVLVRGKYGTQAERYWSVLRASINDLARCYNLTPLGV
;
A
#
# COMPACT_ATOMS: atom_id res chain seq x y z
N MET A 1 19.21 52.21 37.15
CA MET A 1 17.85 51.74 37.51
C MET A 1 17.11 51.10 36.26
N PHE A 2 17.85 50.66 35.26
CA PHE A 2 17.29 50.18 33.96
C PHE A 2 17.46 48.67 33.69
N GLU A 3 18.24 47.95 34.51
CA GLU A 3 18.57 46.54 34.20
C GLU A 3 17.55 45.47 34.69
N LYS A 4 16.72 45.81 35.67
CA LYS A 4 15.80 44.83 36.27
C LYS A 4 14.55 44.55 35.42
N LYS A 5 14.15 45.46 34.54
CA LYS A 5 12.95 45.30 33.69
C LYS A 5 13.19 44.45 32.46
N THR A 6 14.41 44.45 31.91
CA THR A 6 14.78 43.64 30.74
C THR A 6 14.96 42.16 31.12
N LEU A 7 15.46 41.90 32.33
CA LEU A 7 15.67 40.50 32.78
C LEU A 7 14.35 39.76 33.04
N VAL A 8 13.32 40.46 33.54
CA VAL A 8 11.99 39.87 33.76
C VAL A 8 11.31 39.56 32.44
N GLY A 9 11.48 40.40 31.39
CA GLY A 9 10.91 40.17 30.07
C GLY A 9 11.50 38.95 29.36
N VAL A 10 12.81 38.73 29.46
CA VAL A 10 13.49 37.58 28.85
C VAL A 10 13.11 36.26 29.54
N VAL A 11 12.98 36.25 30.86
CA VAL A 11 12.56 35.06 31.60
C VAL A 11 11.12 34.68 31.29
N LEU A 12 10.22 35.65 31.09
CA LEU A 12 8.81 35.39 30.74
C LEU A 12 8.65 34.86 29.33
N VAL A 13 9.45 35.31 28.36
CA VAL A 13 9.47 34.79 27.00
C VAL A 13 10.04 33.37 26.93
N CYS A 14 11.08 33.06 27.70
CA CYS A 14 11.62 31.69 27.76
C CYS A 14 10.65 30.71 28.43
N LEU A 15 9.87 31.14 29.44
CA LEU A 15 8.86 30.28 30.07
C LEU A 15 7.67 29.97 29.12
N ALA A 16 7.31 30.89 28.22
CA ALA A 16 6.27 30.68 27.23
C ALA A 16 6.71 29.70 26.12
N CYS A 17 8.00 29.63 25.77
CA CYS A 17 8.55 28.71 24.80
C CYS A 17 8.64 27.27 25.31
N LEU A 18 8.73 27.02 26.59
CA LEU A 18 8.81 25.70 27.20
C LEU A 18 7.45 24.99 27.31
N ALA A 19 6.33 25.71 27.18
CA ALA A 19 4.99 25.16 27.28
C ALA A 19 4.48 24.52 25.97
N VAL A 20 5.17 24.71 24.84
CA VAL A 20 4.73 24.17 23.51
C VAL A 20 5.37 22.81 23.16
N THR A 21 6.41 22.38 23.88
CA THR A 21 7.11 21.10 23.60
C THR A 21 6.53 19.88 24.30
N GLY A 22 5.40 20.00 24.99
CA GLY A 22 4.82 18.94 25.82
C GLY A 22 3.72 18.08 25.21
N ALA A 23 3.33 18.25 23.95
CA ALA A 23 2.13 17.62 23.39
C ALA A 23 2.38 16.63 22.24
N VAL A 24 3.59 16.10 22.07
CA VAL A 24 3.87 15.01 21.10
C VAL A 24 4.01 13.65 21.80
N LEU A 25 3.53 13.52 23.02
CA LEU A 25 3.44 12.22 23.66
C LEU A 25 2.14 11.53 23.25
N ALA A 26 2.28 10.62 22.28
CA ALA A 26 1.47 9.42 22.13
C ALA A 26 -0.05 9.63 22.32
N GLN A 27 -0.70 10.28 21.39
CA GLN A 27 -2.05 9.87 21.08
C GLN A 27 -1.96 8.47 20.44
N VAL A 28 -1.84 7.44 21.29
CA VAL A 28 -2.37 6.12 20.96
C VAL A 28 -3.88 6.34 20.94
N GLY A 29 -4.35 7.05 19.90
CA GLY A 29 -5.75 7.31 19.69
C GLY A 29 -6.44 5.99 19.53
N THR A 30 -7.36 5.68 20.43
CA THR A 30 -8.30 4.58 20.24
C THR A 30 -9.07 4.85 18.96
N PHE A 31 -8.71 4.17 17.88
CA PHE A 31 -9.40 4.31 16.59
C PHE A 31 -10.86 3.89 16.76
N THR A 32 -11.76 4.67 16.20
CA THR A 32 -13.18 4.30 16.15
C THR A 32 -13.41 3.26 15.04
N LYS A 33 -14.49 2.47 15.18
CA LYS A 33 -14.91 1.52 14.12
C LYS A 33 -15.04 2.20 12.76
N ALA A 34 -15.62 3.41 12.71
CA ALA A 34 -15.76 4.17 11.48
C ALA A 34 -14.40 4.50 10.83
N GLN A 35 -13.44 4.98 11.62
CA GLN A 35 -12.09 5.28 11.13
C GLN A 35 -11.36 4.04 10.61
N VAL A 36 -11.54 2.89 11.24
CA VAL A 36 -10.97 1.63 10.75
C VAL A 36 -11.68 1.18 9.48
N GLY A 37 -13.00 1.30 9.41
CA GLY A 37 -13.79 1.00 8.21
C GLY A 37 -13.35 1.83 7.00
N ASP A 38 -13.04 3.12 7.19
CA ASP A 38 -12.52 3.98 6.12
C ASP A 38 -11.13 3.54 5.63
N ARG A 39 -10.28 3.00 6.53
CA ARG A 39 -8.98 2.45 6.12
C ARG A 39 -9.12 1.14 5.35
N ILE A 40 -10.07 0.29 5.74
CA ILE A 40 -10.39 -0.92 4.99
C ILE A 40 -10.83 -0.56 3.57
N ARG A 41 -11.74 0.42 3.40
CA ARG A 41 -12.15 0.91 2.08
C ARG A 41 -10.98 1.42 1.23
N LYS A 42 -10.07 2.20 1.83
CA LYS A 42 -8.88 2.68 1.11
C LYS A 42 -7.98 1.53 0.61
N VAL A 43 -7.90 0.45 1.36
CA VAL A 43 -7.19 -0.76 0.90
C VAL A 43 -7.94 -1.41 -0.25
N GLU A 44 -9.28 -1.58 -0.15
CA GLU A 44 -10.13 -2.11 -1.23
C GLU A 44 -9.96 -1.30 -2.52
N ASP A 45 -10.13 0.02 -2.45
CA ASP A 45 -9.99 0.93 -3.58
C ASP A 45 -8.59 0.82 -4.22
N GLY A 46 -7.54 0.80 -3.40
CA GLY A 46 -6.17 0.66 -3.87
C GLY A 46 -5.88 -0.68 -4.55
N VAL A 47 -6.47 -1.78 -4.07
CA VAL A 47 -6.38 -3.11 -4.71
C VAL A 47 -7.08 -3.07 -6.06
N ASP A 48 -8.28 -2.51 -6.14
CA ASP A 48 -9.06 -2.44 -7.37
C ASP A 48 -8.37 -1.57 -8.43
N GLU A 49 -7.80 -0.43 -8.04
CA GLU A 49 -7.04 0.43 -8.95
C GLU A 49 -5.79 -0.28 -9.49
N PHE A 50 -5.05 -0.97 -8.63
CA PHE A 50 -3.85 -1.68 -9.05
C PHE A 50 -4.18 -2.86 -9.96
N ARG A 51 -5.26 -3.60 -9.69
CA ARG A 51 -5.75 -4.67 -10.55
C ARG A 51 -6.16 -4.16 -11.93
N LYS A 52 -6.97 -3.10 -11.99
CA LYS A 52 -7.36 -2.47 -13.27
C LYS A 52 -6.15 -2.07 -14.10
N TRP A 53 -5.13 -1.49 -13.47
CA TRP A 53 -3.89 -1.17 -14.16
C TRP A 53 -3.20 -2.43 -14.69
N SER A 54 -3.11 -3.50 -13.89
CA SER A 54 -2.47 -4.76 -14.28
C SER A 54 -3.20 -5.40 -15.47
N GLU A 55 -4.52 -5.45 -15.42
CA GLU A 55 -5.39 -5.97 -16.48
C GLU A 55 -5.25 -5.17 -17.80
N ASN A 56 -5.33 -3.82 -17.72
CA ASN A 56 -5.16 -2.94 -18.89
C ASN A 56 -3.77 -3.08 -19.52
N ARG A 57 -2.72 -3.17 -18.71
CA ARG A 57 -1.36 -3.42 -19.21
C ARG A 57 -1.27 -4.73 -19.96
N ALA A 58 -2.02 -5.73 -19.52
CA ALA A 58 -2.09 -7.04 -20.15
C ALA A 58 -2.71 -6.98 -21.54
N GLU A 59 -3.78 -6.22 -21.70
CA GLU A 59 -4.46 -6.03 -22.98
C GLU A 59 -3.59 -5.27 -23.96
N HIS A 60 -3.03 -4.12 -23.56
CA HIS A 60 -2.12 -3.34 -24.40
C HIS A 60 -0.87 -4.13 -24.83
N GLY A 61 -0.35 -5.01 -23.97
CA GLY A 61 0.76 -5.90 -24.33
C GLY A 61 0.38 -6.92 -25.40
N LYS A 62 -0.88 -7.40 -25.42
CA LYS A 62 -1.40 -8.29 -26.47
C LYS A 62 -1.58 -7.54 -27.79
N ASP A 63 -2.14 -6.34 -27.77
CA ASP A 63 -2.35 -5.51 -28.95
C ASP A 63 -1.02 -5.09 -29.62
N GLN A 64 -0.01 -4.73 -28.82
CA GLN A 64 1.33 -4.44 -29.34
C GLN A 64 2.01 -5.68 -29.92
N ALA A 65 1.82 -6.85 -29.32
CA ALA A 65 2.36 -8.10 -29.86
C ALA A 65 1.67 -8.50 -31.20
N GLN A 66 0.36 -8.26 -31.32
CA GLN A 66 -0.39 -8.53 -32.56
C GLN A 66 -0.01 -7.55 -33.68
N THR A 67 0.14 -6.26 -33.36
CA THR A 67 0.59 -5.25 -34.35
C THR A 67 2.02 -5.46 -34.80
N ALA A 68 2.92 -5.89 -33.90
CA ALA A 68 4.29 -6.24 -34.25
C ALA A 68 4.37 -7.51 -35.12
N GLN A 69 3.45 -8.47 -34.93
CA GLN A 69 3.36 -9.66 -35.80
C GLN A 69 2.79 -9.32 -37.18
N ALA A 70 1.91 -8.34 -37.29
CA ALA A 70 1.38 -7.88 -38.58
C ALA A 70 2.40 -7.05 -39.39
N ALA A 71 3.34 -6.36 -38.72
CA ALA A 71 4.33 -5.48 -39.33
C ALA A 71 5.68 -6.17 -39.66
N GLY A 72 5.97 -7.36 -39.15
CA GLY A 72 7.32 -7.95 -39.19
C GLY A 72 7.37 -9.36 -39.75
N ARG A 73 7.46 -9.48 -41.07
CA ARG A 73 8.06 -10.67 -41.68
C ARG A 73 9.57 -10.70 -41.46
N THR A 74 10.01 -11.88 -40.88
CA THR A 74 11.38 -12.41 -40.95
C THR A 74 12.51 -11.68 -40.26
N ARG A 75 12.85 -12.09 -39.02
CA ARG A 75 14.19 -12.55 -38.57
C ARG A 75 14.24 -12.71 -37.04
N GLY A 76 14.59 -13.91 -36.58
CA GLY A 76 14.95 -14.12 -35.16
C GLY A 76 13.93 -14.88 -34.30
N ARG A 77 13.61 -16.11 -34.66
CA ARG A 77 12.51 -16.90 -34.05
C ARG A 77 12.78 -17.52 -32.68
N THR A 78 14.01 -17.52 -32.20
CA THR A 78 14.38 -18.27 -30.98
C THR A 78 14.53 -17.45 -29.71
N ALA A 79 14.88 -16.17 -29.78
CA ALA A 79 15.02 -15.31 -28.60
C ALA A 79 13.69 -14.76 -28.07
N THR A 80 12.68 -14.70 -28.91
CA THR A 80 11.38 -14.07 -28.61
C THR A 80 10.44 -14.96 -27.79
N GLU A 81 10.51 -16.28 -27.92
CA GLU A 81 9.63 -17.21 -27.19
C GLU A 81 10.01 -17.34 -25.73
N SER A 82 11.30 -17.46 -25.40
CA SER A 82 11.75 -17.52 -24.00
C SER A 82 11.49 -16.23 -23.22
N GLN A 83 11.62 -15.06 -23.87
CA GLN A 83 11.26 -13.79 -23.25
C GLN A 83 9.76 -13.62 -23.07
N LYS A 84 8.95 -14.15 -23.96
CA LYS A 84 7.49 -14.07 -23.91
C LYS A 84 6.88 -14.98 -22.84
N THR A 85 7.44 -16.18 -22.63
CA THR A 85 7.03 -17.07 -21.53
C THR A 85 7.39 -16.50 -20.18
N VAL A 86 8.62 -16.01 -19.98
CA VAL A 86 9.04 -15.36 -18.71
C VAL A 86 8.22 -14.12 -18.40
N ALA A 87 7.85 -13.32 -19.39
CA ALA A 87 7.00 -12.15 -19.19
C ALA A 87 5.54 -12.53 -18.84
N LYS A 88 5.04 -13.63 -19.40
CA LYS A 88 3.71 -14.18 -19.11
C LYS A 88 3.65 -14.73 -17.69
N ASP A 89 4.63 -15.56 -17.31
CA ASP A 89 4.69 -16.18 -15.98
C ASP A 89 4.75 -15.11 -14.87
N LYS A 90 5.55 -14.04 -15.07
CA LYS A 90 5.64 -12.91 -14.12
C LYS A 90 4.31 -12.15 -14.00
N LYS A 91 3.59 -11.97 -15.10
CA LYS A 91 2.30 -11.30 -15.08
C LYS A 91 1.29 -12.10 -14.28
N ASP A 92 1.23 -13.41 -14.53
CA ASP A 92 0.32 -14.31 -13.84
C ASP A 92 0.61 -14.30 -12.32
N GLU A 93 1.88 -14.23 -11.91
CA GLU A 93 2.30 -14.14 -10.49
C GLU A 93 1.80 -12.86 -9.80
N LEU A 94 1.87 -11.70 -10.46
CA LEU A 94 1.35 -10.45 -9.90
C LEU A 94 -0.18 -10.44 -9.84
N GLU A 95 -0.84 -10.91 -10.88
CA GLU A 95 -2.31 -11.00 -10.90
C GLU A 95 -2.83 -11.95 -9.83
N GLU A 96 -2.17 -13.08 -9.61
CA GLU A 96 -2.48 -14.03 -8.55
C GLU A 96 -2.31 -13.38 -7.17
N ALA A 97 -1.18 -12.72 -6.91
CA ALA A 97 -0.92 -12.06 -5.63
C ALA A 97 -1.91 -10.93 -5.34
N LEU A 98 -2.28 -10.14 -6.36
CA LEU A 98 -3.33 -9.11 -6.22
C LEU A 98 -4.71 -9.74 -6.01
N GLY A 99 -4.98 -10.88 -6.62
CA GLY A 99 -6.20 -11.66 -6.41
C GLY A 99 -6.30 -12.20 -4.99
N ASP A 100 -5.20 -12.68 -4.41
CA ASP A 100 -5.13 -13.12 -3.02
C ASP A 100 -5.43 -11.96 -2.06
N LEU A 101 -4.75 -10.82 -2.25
CA LEU A 101 -4.97 -9.62 -1.45
C LEU A 101 -6.43 -9.14 -1.55
N ASN A 102 -7.03 -9.15 -2.74
CA ASN A 102 -8.44 -8.81 -2.90
C ASN A 102 -9.35 -9.76 -2.11
N ARG A 103 -9.09 -11.07 -2.16
CA ARG A 103 -9.86 -12.07 -1.41
C ARG A 103 -9.74 -11.88 0.11
N SER A 104 -8.53 -11.61 0.61
CA SER A 104 -8.30 -11.40 2.04
C SER A 104 -8.93 -10.09 2.53
N THR A 105 -8.86 -9.00 1.75
CA THR A 105 -9.48 -7.71 2.07
C THR A 105 -11.02 -7.82 2.07
N ASN A 106 -11.61 -8.47 1.09
CA ASN A 106 -13.05 -8.74 1.05
C ASN A 106 -13.52 -9.61 2.23
N ARG A 107 -12.69 -10.59 2.67
CA ARG A 107 -12.98 -11.41 3.85
C ARG A 107 -12.91 -10.57 5.13
N LEU A 108 -11.92 -9.70 5.24
CA LEU A 108 -11.80 -8.74 6.34
C LEU A 108 -13.07 -7.87 6.42
N ARG A 109 -13.48 -7.27 5.29
CA ARG A 109 -14.66 -6.41 5.22
C ARG A 109 -15.91 -7.12 5.72
N ARG A 110 -16.20 -8.31 5.19
CA ARG A 110 -17.38 -9.09 5.57
C ARG A 110 -17.40 -9.48 7.05
N LYS A 111 -16.24 -9.67 7.68
CA LYS A 111 -16.16 -9.94 9.11
C LYS A 111 -16.24 -8.67 9.96
N PHE A 112 -15.67 -7.57 9.46
CA PHE A 112 -15.62 -6.30 10.16
C PHE A 112 -17.00 -5.64 10.30
N ASP A 113 -17.81 -5.64 9.24
CA ASP A 113 -19.07 -4.90 9.20
C ASP A 113 -20.05 -5.28 10.32
N PRO A 114 -20.34 -6.57 10.61
CA PRO A 114 -21.30 -6.96 11.63
C PRO A 114 -20.74 -6.89 13.06
N LEU A 115 -19.43 -6.79 13.27
CA LEU A 115 -18.81 -6.88 14.60
C LEU A 115 -18.79 -5.51 15.29
N ASP A 116 -19.27 -5.43 16.53
CA ASP A 116 -19.10 -4.23 17.37
C ASP A 116 -17.66 -4.08 17.85
N LYS A 117 -17.02 -5.19 18.21
CA LYS A 117 -15.62 -5.26 18.64
C LYS A 117 -14.70 -5.49 17.46
N TRP A 118 -14.45 -4.44 16.69
CA TRP A 118 -13.65 -4.50 15.47
C TRP A 118 -12.24 -5.08 15.66
N MET A 119 -11.64 -5.01 16.85
CA MET A 119 -10.35 -5.61 17.15
C MET A 119 -10.33 -7.15 16.98
N GLU A 120 -11.48 -7.82 17.01
CA GLU A 120 -11.59 -9.26 16.76
C GLU A 120 -11.24 -9.65 15.32
N THR A 121 -11.21 -8.66 14.39
CA THR A 121 -10.78 -8.88 13.01
C THR A 121 -9.26 -8.80 12.80
N ARG A 122 -8.47 -8.66 13.87
CA ARG A 122 -7.00 -8.63 13.80
C ARG A 122 -6.38 -9.76 12.97
N PRO A 123 -6.80 -11.05 13.12
CA PRO A 123 -6.23 -12.14 12.32
C PRO A 123 -6.45 -11.97 10.81
N GLN A 124 -7.56 -11.33 10.40
CA GLN A 124 -7.81 -11.03 9.00
C GLN A 124 -6.90 -9.93 8.47
N VAL A 125 -6.56 -8.94 9.31
CA VAL A 125 -5.57 -7.90 8.94
C VAL A 125 -4.18 -8.50 8.84
N GLU A 126 -3.82 -9.45 9.68
CA GLU A 126 -2.55 -10.19 9.57
C GLU A 126 -2.46 -10.93 8.23
N THR A 127 -3.55 -11.56 7.77
CA THR A 127 -3.61 -12.19 6.44
C THR A 127 -3.44 -11.16 5.31
N VAL A 128 -4.07 -9.98 5.41
CA VAL A 128 -3.89 -8.88 4.44
C VAL A 128 -2.42 -8.42 4.39
N LEU A 129 -1.75 -8.34 5.54
CA LEU A 129 -0.31 -8.02 5.60
C LEU A 129 0.55 -9.11 4.95
N GLU A 130 0.23 -10.39 5.15
CA GLU A 130 0.95 -11.49 4.49
C GLU A 130 0.83 -11.44 2.98
N ASP A 131 -0.38 -11.21 2.47
CA ASP A 131 -0.59 -11.06 1.03
C ASP A 131 0.11 -9.80 0.48
N GLY A 132 0.14 -8.71 1.25
CA GLY A 132 0.94 -7.52 0.91
C GLY A 132 2.45 -7.83 0.83
N ARG A 133 3.00 -8.67 1.71
CA ARG A 133 4.40 -9.11 1.62
C ARG A 133 4.68 -9.90 0.35
N LYS A 134 3.74 -10.77 -0.08
CA LYS A 134 3.86 -11.52 -1.35
C LYS A 134 3.94 -10.56 -2.53
N ILE A 135 3.06 -9.55 -2.60
CA ILE A 135 3.10 -8.54 -3.68
C ILE A 135 4.45 -7.83 -3.70
N ASN A 136 4.96 -7.40 -2.54
CA ASN A 136 6.27 -6.75 -2.47
C ASN A 136 7.38 -7.65 -3.03
N GLN A 137 7.39 -8.93 -2.70
CA GLN A 137 8.36 -9.90 -3.22
C GLN A 137 8.23 -10.09 -4.74
N VAL A 138 7.00 -10.19 -5.25
CA VAL A 138 6.73 -10.34 -6.68
C VAL A 138 7.21 -9.11 -7.45
N LEU A 139 6.95 -7.90 -6.97
CA LEU A 139 7.39 -6.65 -7.61
C LEU A 139 8.92 -6.52 -7.64
N VAL A 140 9.61 -6.84 -6.55
CA VAL A 140 11.08 -6.81 -6.48
C VAL A 140 11.69 -7.79 -7.49
N ARG A 141 11.15 -9.00 -7.60
CA ARG A 141 11.63 -10.02 -8.55
C ARG A 141 11.28 -9.71 -10.00
N GLY A 142 10.08 -9.17 -10.21
CA GLY A 142 9.46 -9.09 -11.54
C GLY A 142 9.88 -7.90 -12.39
N LYS A 143 10.37 -6.80 -11.80
CA LYS A 143 10.70 -5.54 -12.49
C LYS A 143 9.55 -5.03 -13.36
N TYR A 144 8.39 -4.82 -12.74
CA TYR A 144 7.15 -4.40 -13.43
C TYR A 144 7.17 -2.93 -13.90
N GLY A 145 8.19 -2.16 -13.51
CA GLY A 145 8.38 -0.75 -13.88
C GLY A 145 7.78 0.24 -12.90
N THR A 146 8.13 1.51 -13.08
CA THR A 146 7.82 2.60 -12.15
C THR A 146 6.32 2.80 -11.89
N GLN A 147 5.47 2.45 -12.84
CA GLN A 147 4.03 2.60 -12.67
C GLN A 147 3.48 1.58 -11.67
N ALA A 148 3.91 0.31 -11.74
CA ALA A 148 3.56 -0.70 -10.75
C ALA A 148 4.05 -0.29 -9.34
N GLU A 149 5.26 0.24 -9.25
CA GLU A 149 5.84 0.73 -8.00
C GLU A 149 5.01 1.88 -7.40
N ARG A 150 4.47 2.77 -8.23
CA ARG A 150 3.57 3.85 -7.78
C ARG A 150 2.28 3.31 -7.19
N TYR A 151 1.57 2.44 -7.90
CA TYR A 151 0.35 1.81 -7.39
C TYR A 151 0.63 1.05 -6.09
N TRP A 152 1.71 0.27 -6.07
CA TRP A 152 2.11 -0.44 -4.88
C TRP A 152 2.44 0.49 -3.71
N SER A 153 3.13 1.59 -3.92
CA SER A 153 3.49 2.52 -2.84
C SER A 153 2.25 3.11 -2.16
N VAL A 154 1.22 3.47 -2.94
CA VAL A 154 -0.05 3.99 -2.42
C VAL A 154 -0.82 2.90 -1.66
N LEU A 155 -0.95 1.72 -2.24
CA LEU A 155 -1.62 0.59 -1.62
C LEU A 155 -0.92 0.15 -0.33
N ARG A 156 0.41 0.04 -0.34
CA ARG A 156 1.24 -0.28 0.83
C ARG A 156 1.05 0.73 1.96
N ALA A 157 0.97 2.03 1.64
CA ALA A 157 0.69 3.05 2.63
C ALA A 157 -0.68 2.84 3.29
N SER A 158 -1.72 2.54 2.51
CA SER A 158 -3.06 2.23 3.01
C SER A 158 -3.09 0.98 3.90
N ILE A 159 -2.38 -0.08 3.51
CA ILE A 159 -2.24 -1.31 4.31
C ILE A 159 -1.50 -1.00 5.63
N ASN A 160 -0.44 -0.19 5.59
CA ASN A 160 0.31 0.20 6.77
C ASN A 160 -0.52 1.05 7.74
N ASP A 161 -1.36 1.95 7.22
CA ASP A 161 -2.29 2.73 8.04
C ASP A 161 -3.33 1.84 8.71
N LEU A 162 -3.82 0.81 8.02
CA LEU A 162 -4.69 -0.20 8.60
C LEU A 162 -3.96 -1.02 9.68
N ALA A 163 -2.75 -1.47 9.44
CA ALA A 163 -1.93 -2.24 10.39
C ALA A 163 -1.72 -1.48 11.71
N ARG A 164 -1.49 -0.17 11.64
CA ARG A 164 -1.33 0.70 12.82
C ARG A 164 -2.56 0.69 13.72
N CYS A 165 -3.77 0.60 13.16
CA CYS A 165 -4.99 0.52 13.96
C CYS A 165 -5.03 -0.71 14.86
N TYR A 166 -4.40 -1.81 14.43
CA TYR A 166 -4.37 -3.09 15.14
C TYR A 166 -3.07 -3.32 15.90
N ASN A 167 -2.18 -2.32 16.01
CA ASN A 167 -0.85 -2.46 16.59
C ASN A 167 -0.05 -3.62 15.95
N LEU A 168 -0.15 -3.75 14.63
CA LEU A 168 0.61 -4.71 13.83
C LEU A 168 1.82 -4.05 13.19
N THR A 169 2.88 -4.84 12.97
CA THR A 169 4.08 -4.36 12.29
C THR A 169 3.77 -4.02 10.84
N PRO A 170 4.04 -2.79 10.38
CA PRO A 170 3.81 -2.38 9.01
C PRO A 170 4.65 -3.19 8.01
N LEU A 171 4.25 -3.17 6.74
CA LEU A 171 5.06 -3.69 5.65
C LEU A 171 6.33 -2.84 5.52
N GLY A 172 7.47 -3.49 5.49
CA GLY A 172 8.76 -2.84 5.25
C GLY A 172 8.85 -2.19 3.86
N VAL A 173 9.87 -1.37 3.69
CA VAL A 173 10.21 -0.69 2.42
C VAL A 173 10.88 -1.67 1.47
#